data_c5736b047a51cd03cc2a9994a20a368d
#
_entry.id   c5736b047a51cd03cc2a9994a20a368d
#
_cell.length_a   1.000
_cell.length_b   1.000
_cell.length_c   1.000
_cell.angle_alpha   90.00
_cell.angle_beta   90.00
_cell.angle_gamma   90.00
#
_symmetry.space_group_name_H-M   'P 1'
#
loop_
_entity.id
_entity.type
_entity.pdbx_description
1 polymer ?
#
loop_
_entity_poly.entity_id
_entity_poly.type
_entity_poly.pdbx_seq_one_letter_code
_entity_poly.pdbx_strand_id
1 'polypeptide(L)'
;YSNSTRRNAEKEHEKRGASKTKTSNSFEFTCFWADANNRVIPDLIDFTKTFFAKHTILNILTKYCIFTSEDMLMVMRPYQITATERILNRIEIANNYKKYGSVEGGGYIWHTTGSGKTLTSFKTARLASKLPYIDKVLFVVDRKDLDYQTMKEYDRFEKGAANSNSSING
;
A
#
# COMPACT_ATOMS: atom_id res chain seq x y z
N TYR A 1 -11.47 -8.90 4.64
CA TYR A 1 -10.19 -8.44 5.18
C TYR A 1 -10.35 -8.06 6.64
N SER A 2 -9.83 -8.86 7.54
CA SER A 2 -9.75 -8.54 8.96
C SER A 2 -8.39 -7.90 9.27
N ASN A 3 -8.39 -6.94 10.17
CA ASN A 3 -7.18 -6.25 10.61
C ASN A 3 -6.50 -6.94 11.80
N SER A 4 -6.83 -8.21 12.08
CA SER A 4 -6.20 -8.94 13.16
C SER A 4 -4.73 -9.20 12.85
N THR A 5 -3.84 -8.72 13.69
CA THR A 5 -2.42 -9.03 13.64
C THR A 5 -2.02 -9.76 14.92
N ARG A 6 -1.11 -10.73 14.79
CA ARG A 6 -0.56 -11.49 15.93
C ARG A 6 0.01 -10.57 17.02
N ARG A 7 0.57 -9.44 16.62
CA ARG A 7 1.15 -8.42 17.50
C ARG A 7 0.16 -7.83 18.51
N ASN A 8 -1.14 -7.83 18.19
CA ASN A 8 -2.17 -7.29 19.08
C ASN A 8 -2.65 -8.31 20.09
N ALA A 9 -2.63 -9.61 19.75
CA ALA A 9 -2.95 -10.68 20.68
C ALA A 9 -1.89 -10.77 21.83
N GLU A 10 -0.61 -10.54 21.53
CA GLU A 10 0.46 -10.53 22.52
C GLU A 10 0.34 -9.34 23.47
N LYS A 11 -0.04 -8.15 22.98
CA LYS A 11 -0.26 -6.96 23.82
C LYS A 11 -1.50 -7.04 24.70
N GLU A 12 -2.50 -7.84 24.34
CA GLU A 12 -3.68 -8.07 25.19
C GLU A 12 -3.37 -8.95 26.42
N HIS A 13 -2.40 -9.85 26.31
CA HIS A 13 -1.95 -10.66 27.46
C HIS A 13 -1.18 -9.85 28.50
N GLU A 14 -0.49 -8.79 28.11
CA GLU A 14 0.27 -7.93 29.03
C GLU A 14 -0.59 -6.89 29.77
N LYS A 15 -1.80 -6.58 29.30
CA LYS A 15 -2.66 -5.50 29.84
C LYS A 15 -3.94 -6.03 30.51
N ARG A 16 -3.84 -7.02 31.38
CA ARG A 16 -4.95 -7.38 32.28
C ARG A 16 -5.08 -6.33 33.39
N GLY A 17 -5.72 -5.22 33.12
CA GLY A 17 -6.00 -4.19 34.14
C GLY A 17 -6.31 -2.78 33.65
N ALA A 18 -6.20 -2.48 32.37
CA ALA A 18 -6.47 -1.15 31.85
C ALA A 18 -7.63 -1.14 30.84
N SER A 19 -8.49 -0.15 30.98
CA SER A 19 -9.53 0.35 30.08
C SER A 19 -9.60 -0.36 28.71
N LYS A 20 -10.81 -0.76 28.28
CA LYS A 20 -11.12 -1.29 26.94
C LYS A 20 -10.59 -0.40 25.83
N THR A 21 -9.30 -0.48 25.54
CA THR A 21 -8.73 0.10 24.32
C THR A 21 -9.26 -0.70 23.14
N LYS A 22 -9.89 -0.02 22.18
CA LYS A 22 -10.32 -0.62 20.91
C LYS A 22 -9.12 -1.34 20.29
N THR A 23 -9.19 -2.66 20.18
CA THR A 23 -8.14 -3.47 19.58
C THR A 23 -8.26 -3.39 18.06
N SER A 24 -7.16 -3.59 17.35
CA SER A 24 -7.18 -3.65 15.88
C SER A 24 -7.97 -4.85 15.32
N ASN A 25 -8.44 -5.74 16.20
CA ASN A 25 -9.36 -6.84 15.89
C ASN A 25 -10.83 -6.41 15.87
N SER A 26 -11.13 -5.17 16.27
CA SER A 26 -12.51 -4.65 16.21
C SER A 26 -13.04 -4.70 14.79
N PHE A 27 -14.34 -5.03 14.65
CA PHE A 27 -15.06 -5.01 13.38
C PHE A 27 -14.97 -3.64 12.67
N GLU A 28 -14.83 -2.55 13.43
CA GLU A 28 -14.66 -1.20 12.90
C GLU A 28 -13.42 -1.04 12.01
N PHE A 29 -12.40 -1.89 12.18
CA PHE A 29 -11.18 -1.88 11.36
C PHE A 29 -11.21 -2.88 10.20
N THR A 30 -12.35 -3.51 9.96
CA THR A 30 -12.52 -4.43 8.84
C THR A 30 -12.61 -3.67 7.52
N CYS A 31 -11.85 -4.11 6.52
CA CYS A 31 -11.98 -3.62 5.16
C CYS A 31 -12.93 -4.52 4.39
N PHE A 32 -13.81 -3.91 3.63
CA PHE A 32 -14.79 -4.61 2.82
C PHE A 32 -14.31 -4.70 1.37
N TRP A 33 -14.67 -5.77 0.70
CA TRP A 33 -14.54 -5.90 -0.73
C TRP A 33 -15.65 -5.13 -1.42
N ALA A 34 -15.33 -4.35 -2.44
CA ALA A 34 -16.27 -3.48 -3.11
C ALA A 34 -16.12 -3.58 -4.63
N ASP A 35 -17.18 -3.22 -5.34
CA ASP A 35 -17.18 -3.11 -6.80
C ASP A 35 -16.44 -1.85 -7.30
N ALA A 36 -16.40 -1.66 -8.63
CA ALA A 36 -15.76 -0.51 -9.26
C ALA A 36 -16.40 0.84 -8.90
N ASN A 37 -17.64 0.84 -8.42
CA ASN A 37 -18.37 2.02 -7.97
C ASN A 37 -18.25 2.24 -6.45
N ASN A 38 -17.34 1.50 -5.80
CA ASN A 38 -17.14 1.53 -4.34
C ASN A 38 -18.37 1.07 -3.54
N ARG A 39 -19.21 0.22 -4.11
CA ARG A 39 -20.33 -0.41 -3.40
C ARG A 39 -19.84 -1.70 -2.76
N VAL A 40 -20.06 -1.84 -1.46
CA VAL A 40 -19.68 -3.04 -0.72
C VAL A 40 -20.43 -4.24 -1.28
N ILE A 41 -19.73 -5.34 -1.47
CA ILE A 41 -20.29 -6.64 -1.87
C ILE A 41 -20.56 -7.45 -0.60
N PRO A 42 -21.79 -7.43 -0.06
CA PRO A 42 -22.12 -8.09 1.20
C PRO A 42 -22.44 -9.58 1.04
N ASP A 43 -22.86 -9.98 -0.15
CA ASP A 43 -23.24 -11.36 -0.43
C ASP A 43 -21.99 -12.26 -0.56
N LEU A 44 -22.03 -13.41 0.11
CA LEU A 44 -20.92 -14.36 0.13
C LEU A 44 -20.64 -14.96 -1.24
N ILE A 45 -21.66 -15.23 -2.04
CA ILE A 45 -21.52 -15.84 -3.36
C ILE A 45 -20.86 -14.86 -4.32
N ASP A 46 -21.31 -13.61 -4.31
CA ASP A 46 -20.76 -12.56 -5.16
C ASP A 46 -19.34 -12.15 -4.70
N PHE A 47 -19.09 -12.15 -3.40
CA PHE A 47 -17.73 -12.00 -2.87
C PHE A 47 -16.82 -13.12 -3.38
N THR A 48 -17.23 -14.38 -3.29
CA THR A 48 -16.39 -15.52 -3.73
C THR A 48 -16.16 -15.50 -5.23
N LYS A 49 -17.15 -15.16 -6.05
CA LYS A 49 -17.00 -15.04 -7.50
C LYS A 49 -15.98 -13.98 -7.91
N THR A 50 -15.89 -12.89 -7.16
CA THR A 50 -15.02 -11.76 -7.50
C THR A 50 -13.66 -11.84 -6.82
N PHE A 51 -13.61 -12.10 -5.52
CA PHE A 51 -12.38 -12.17 -4.73
C PHE A 51 -11.55 -13.41 -5.08
N PHE A 52 -12.19 -14.58 -5.17
CA PHE A 52 -11.53 -15.85 -5.51
C PHE A 52 -11.46 -16.13 -7.01
N ALA A 53 -11.85 -15.18 -7.85
CA ALA A 53 -11.54 -15.30 -9.28
C ALA A 53 -10.02 -15.52 -9.44
N LYS A 54 -9.64 -16.46 -10.30
CA LYS A 54 -8.25 -16.91 -10.44
C LYS A 54 -7.25 -15.78 -10.59
N HIS A 55 -7.53 -14.81 -11.48
CA HIS A 55 -6.66 -13.66 -11.69
C HIS A 55 -6.62 -12.71 -10.50
N THR A 56 -7.73 -12.53 -9.79
CA THR A 56 -7.82 -11.65 -8.63
C THR A 56 -6.96 -12.18 -7.48
N ILE A 57 -7.18 -13.45 -7.10
CA ILE A 57 -6.41 -14.05 -6.01
C ILE A 57 -4.92 -14.18 -6.34
N LEU A 58 -4.58 -14.51 -7.59
CA LEU A 58 -3.18 -14.54 -8.03
C LEU A 58 -2.54 -13.16 -7.95
N ASN A 59 -3.21 -12.11 -8.42
CA ASN A 59 -2.71 -10.74 -8.30
C ASN A 59 -2.52 -10.33 -6.84
N ILE A 60 -3.46 -10.66 -5.96
CA ILE A 60 -3.33 -10.37 -4.54
C ILE A 60 -2.07 -11.04 -3.98
N LEU A 61 -1.88 -12.33 -4.25
CA LEU A 61 -0.77 -13.11 -3.69
C LEU A 61 0.59 -12.76 -4.30
N THR A 62 0.64 -12.47 -5.59
CA THR A 62 1.92 -12.25 -6.31
C THR A 62 2.28 -10.77 -6.48
N LYS A 63 1.28 -9.92 -6.70
CA LYS A 63 1.47 -8.51 -7.03
C LYS A 63 1.23 -7.58 -5.83
N TYR A 64 0.28 -7.91 -4.94
CA TYR A 64 -0.14 -7.01 -3.84
C TYR A 64 0.18 -7.54 -2.44
N CYS A 65 1.08 -8.50 -2.36
CA CYS A 65 1.73 -8.90 -1.10
C CYS A 65 3.14 -8.35 -1.01
N ILE A 66 3.62 -8.17 0.20
CA ILE A 66 5.01 -7.86 0.53
C ILE A 66 5.45 -8.85 1.60
N PHE A 67 6.58 -9.47 1.36
CA PHE A 67 7.28 -10.25 2.36
C PHE A 67 8.33 -9.33 3.00
N THR A 68 8.10 -8.97 4.26
CA THR A 68 8.99 -8.03 4.95
C THR A 68 10.33 -8.67 5.31
N SER A 69 11.34 -7.85 5.59
CA SER A 69 12.64 -8.33 6.11
C SER A 69 12.55 -9.03 7.47
N GLU A 70 11.40 -8.95 8.14
CA GLU A 70 11.06 -9.64 9.39
C GLU A 70 10.27 -10.95 9.16
N ASP A 71 10.31 -11.51 7.96
CA ASP A 71 9.57 -12.71 7.56
C ASP A 71 8.04 -12.63 7.74
N MET A 72 7.49 -11.43 7.63
CA MET A 72 6.06 -11.20 7.77
C MET A 72 5.41 -10.94 6.42
N LEU A 73 4.37 -11.72 6.09
CA LEU A 73 3.55 -11.47 4.90
C LEU A 73 2.53 -10.36 5.16
N MET A 74 2.67 -9.26 4.44
CA MET A 74 1.72 -8.17 4.44
C MET A 74 0.90 -8.17 3.15
N VAL A 75 -0.42 -8.20 3.28
CA VAL A 75 -1.34 -8.09 2.15
C VAL A 75 -1.89 -6.67 2.10
N MET A 76 -1.81 -6.03 0.93
CA MET A 76 -2.38 -4.69 0.73
C MET A 76 -3.90 -4.73 0.90
N ARG A 77 -4.45 -3.68 1.50
CA ARG A 77 -5.89 -3.51 1.63
C ARG A 77 -6.52 -3.12 0.29
N PRO A 78 -7.81 -3.40 0.07
CA PRO A 78 -8.48 -3.11 -1.21
C PRO A 78 -8.27 -1.68 -1.71
N TYR A 79 -8.40 -0.68 -0.83
CA TYR A 79 -8.21 0.72 -1.22
C TYR A 79 -6.76 1.07 -1.58
N GLN A 80 -5.77 0.39 -0.98
CA GLN A 80 -4.35 0.54 -1.34
C GLN A 80 -4.07 -0.07 -2.71
N ILE A 81 -4.66 -1.23 -3.00
CA ILE A 81 -4.60 -1.88 -4.32
C ILE A 81 -5.18 -0.95 -5.38
N THR A 82 -6.39 -0.43 -5.13
CA THR A 82 -7.04 0.51 -6.05
C THR A 82 -6.21 1.77 -6.30
N ALA A 83 -5.61 2.34 -5.25
CA ALA A 83 -4.73 3.50 -5.39
C ALA A 83 -3.51 3.17 -6.26
N THR A 84 -2.85 2.05 -6.00
CA THR A 84 -1.70 1.58 -6.78
C THR A 84 -2.06 1.38 -8.25
N GLU A 85 -3.16 0.69 -8.53
CA GLU A 85 -3.62 0.45 -9.91
C GLU A 85 -3.94 1.76 -10.64
N ARG A 86 -4.59 2.70 -9.99
CA ARG A 86 -4.90 4.01 -10.59
C ARG A 86 -3.64 4.82 -10.89
N ILE A 87 -2.62 4.76 -10.04
CA ILE A 87 -1.34 5.42 -10.30
C ILE A 87 -0.64 4.76 -11.50
N LEU A 88 -0.53 3.43 -11.52
CA LEU A 88 0.10 2.71 -12.63
C LEU A 88 -0.62 2.99 -13.96
N ASN A 89 -1.94 2.96 -13.97
CA ASN A 89 -2.73 3.31 -15.16
C ASN A 89 -2.51 4.77 -15.59
N ARG A 90 -2.39 5.71 -14.64
CA ARG A 90 -2.08 7.10 -14.96
C ARG A 90 -0.69 7.24 -15.58
N ILE A 91 0.30 6.54 -15.08
CA ILE A 91 1.66 6.49 -15.64
C ILE A 91 1.62 5.97 -17.08
N GLU A 92 0.88 4.88 -17.33
CA GLU A 92 0.72 4.30 -18.66
C GLU A 92 0.05 5.27 -19.64
N ILE A 93 -1.05 5.92 -19.21
CA ILE A 93 -1.73 6.95 -20.01
C ILE A 93 -0.77 8.11 -20.32
N ALA A 94 -0.04 8.61 -19.32
CA ALA A 94 0.91 9.70 -19.52
C ALA A 94 2.02 9.30 -20.51
N ASN A 95 2.50 8.07 -20.45
CA ASN A 95 3.48 7.54 -21.41
C ASN A 95 2.90 7.44 -22.82
N ASN A 96 1.72 6.86 -22.98
CA ASN A 96 1.09 6.63 -24.29
C ASN A 96 0.74 7.95 -24.99
N TYR A 97 0.29 8.95 -24.24
CA TYR A 97 -0.07 10.27 -24.79
C TYR A 97 1.07 11.31 -24.70
N LYS A 98 2.29 10.89 -24.32
CA LYS A 98 3.48 11.76 -24.19
C LYS A 98 3.26 13.00 -23.31
N LYS A 99 2.46 12.85 -22.24
CA LYS A 99 2.14 13.94 -21.30
C LYS A 99 3.19 14.10 -20.20
N TYR A 100 4.45 14.03 -20.58
CA TYR A 100 5.57 14.16 -19.65
C TYR A 100 5.70 15.59 -19.11
N GLY A 101 5.95 15.70 -17.79
CA GLY A 101 6.15 17.01 -17.15
C GLY A 101 4.90 17.90 -17.10
N SER A 102 3.73 17.40 -17.48
CA SER A 102 2.48 18.14 -17.45
C SER A 102 1.62 17.75 -16.24
N VAL A 103 0.78 18.67 -15.76
CA VAL A 103 -0.21 18.41 -14.71
C VAL A 103 -1.19 17.30 -15.13
N GLU A 104 -1.50 17.24 -16.43
CA GLU A 104 -2.40 16.22 -16.99
C GLU A 104 -1.82 14.80 -16.94
N GLY A 105 -0.49 14.66 -16.94
CA GLY A 105 0.19 13.39 -16.77
C GLY A 105 0.25 12.91 -15.32
N GLY A 106 -0.01 13.82 -14.36
CA GLY A 106 0.03 13.56 -12.95
C GLY A 106 -1.32 13.20 -12.33
N GLY A 107 -1.38 13.29 -11.01
CA GLY A 107 -2.57 13.04 -10.23
C GLY A 107 -2.29 13.13 -8.73
N TYR A 108 -3.31 12.87 -7.93
CA TYR A 108 -3.20 12.83 -6.48
C TYR A 108 -3.99 11.65 -5.90
N ILE A 109 -3.56 11.21 -4.71
CA ILE A 109 -4.26 10.20 -3.93
C ILE A 109 -4.58 10.80 -2.56
N TRP A 110 -5.85 10.80 -2.21
CA TRP A 110 -6.31 11.26 -0.91
C TRP A 110 -6.38 10.10 0.07
N HIS A 111 -5.41 10.04 0.96
CA HIS A 111 -5.36 9.06 2.03
C HIS A 111 -5.28 9.74 3.40
N THR A 112 -6.06 9.26 4.37
CA THR A 112 -5.99 9.75 5.75
C THR A 112 -4.70 9.32 6.45
N THR A 113 -4.39 9.96 7.57
CA THR A 113 -3.28 9.54 8.43
C THR A 113 -3.53 8.11 8.93
N GLY A 114 -2.48 7.29 8.96
CA GLY A 114 -2.59 5.88 9.40
C GLY A 114 -3.16 4.92 8.36
N SER A 115 -3.54 5.37 7.17
CA SER A 115 -4.07 4.51 6.10
C SER A 115 -3.01 3.63 5.40
N GLY A 116 -1.73 3.75 5.77
CA GLY A 116 -0.64 2.99 5.15
C GLY A 116 -0.17 3.58 3.83
N LYS A 117 -0.08 4.93 3.74
CA LYS A 117 0.47 5.64 2.58
C LYS A 117 1.86 5.13 2.20
N THR A 118 2.71 4.87 3.19
CA THR A 118 4.08 4.39 3.01
C THR A 118 4.11 3.04 2.29
N LEU A 119 3.23 2.10 2.69
CA LEU A 119 3.11 0.81 2.01
C LEU A 119 2.60 0.98 0.57
N THR A 120 1.61 1.84 0.36
CA THR A 120 1.06 2.11 -0.97
C THR A 120 2.11 2.73 -1.88
N SER A 121 2.84 3.75 -1.42
CA SER A 121 3.89 4.41 -2.21
C SER A 121 5.06 3.47 -2.52
N PHE A 122 5.53 2.70 -1.54
CA PHE A 122 6.57 1.69 -1.74
C PHE A 122 6.16 0.69 -2.83
N LYS A 123 4.98 0.08 -2.69
CA LYS A 123 4.54 -0.93 -3.65
C LYS A 123 4.30 -0.35 -5.04
N THR A 124 3.76 0.85 -5.12
CA THR A 124 3.58 1.56 -6.40
C THR A 124 4.93 1.84 -7.06
N ALA A 125 5.90 2.37 -6.32
CA ALA A 125 7.26 2.63 -6.82
C ALA A 125 7.92 1.34 -7.31
N ARG A 126 7.79 0.25 -6.56
CA ARG A 126 8.33 -1.06 -6.91
C ARG A 126 7.70 -1.66 -8.18
N LEU A 127 6.41 -1.45 -8.40
CA LEU A 127 5.74 -1.88 -9.62
C LEU A 127 6.06 -0.96 -10.81
N ALA A 128 6.10 0.35 -10.58
CA ALA A 128 6.46 1.31 -11.61
C ALA A 128 7.90 1.11 -12.12
N SER A 129 8.85 0.82 -11.22
CA SER A 129 10.25 0.58 -11.61
C SER A 129 10.46 -0.64 -12.51
N LYS A 130 9.46 -1.51 -12.64
CA LYS A 130 9.48 -2.66 -13.57
C LYS A 130 8.97 -2.32 -14.97
N LEU A 131 8.42 -1.14 -15.17
CA LEU A 131 7.93 -0.69 -16.47
C LEU A 131 9.15 -0.33 -17.36
N PRO A 132 9.18 -0.81 -18.61
CA PRO A 132 10.37 -0.69 -19.47
C PRO A 132 10.73 0.75 -19.86
N TYR A 133 9.81 1.68 -19.66
CA TYR A 133 9.98 3.11 -19.98
C TYR A 133 10.18 3.98 -18.73
N ILE A 134 10.39 3.38 -17.56
CA ILE A 134 10.69 4.08 -16.31
C ILE A 134 12.13 3.78 -15.89
N ASP A 135 12.98 4.78 -15.97
CA ASP A 135 14.38 4.67 -15.58
C ASP A 135 14.57 4.76 -14.06
N LYS A 136 13.86 5.69 -13.44
CA LYS A 136 13.99 5.98 -12.00
C LYS A 136 12.65 6.39 -11.40
N VAL A 137 12.46 6.06 -10.13
CA VAL A 137 11.35 6.54 -9.31
C VAL A 137 11.92 7.42 -8.21
N LEU A 138 11.49 8.67 -8.16
CA LEU A 138 11.90 9.63 -7.15
C LEU A 138 10.77 9.81 -6.13
N PHE A 139 11.10 9.62 -4.85
CA PHE A 139 10.19 9.89 -3.74
C PHE A 139 10.63 11.16 -3.03
N VAL A 140 9.76 12.16 -3.00
CA VAL A 140 10.04 13.47 -2.40
C VAL A 140 9.18 13.68 -1.17
N VAL A 141 9.81 14.05 -0.06
CA VAL A 141 9.16 14.36 1.23
C VAL A 141 9.51 15.77 1.65
N ASP A 142 8.57 16.46 2.25
CA ASP A 142 8.73 17.86 2.68
C ASP A 142 9.49 18.02 4.01
N ARG A 143 9.65 16.94 4.79
CA ARG A 143 10.25 16.95 6.12
C ARG A 143 11.34 15.90 6.28
N LYS A 144 12.48 16.29 6.84
CA LYS A 144 13.61 15.38 7.11
C LYS A 144 13.25 14.20 8.03
N ASP A 145 12.42 14.44 9.04
CA ASP A 145 11.98 13.37 9.95
C ASP A 145 11.12 12.31 9.25
N LEU A 146 10.27 12.74 8.31
CA LEU A 146 9.46 11.85 7.49
C LEU A 146 10.32 11.08 6.49
N ASP A 147 11.37 11.70 5.96
CA ASP A 147 12.33 11.03 5.06
C ASP A 147 12.98 9.85 5.77
N TYR A 148 13.57 10.07 6.95
CA TYR A 148 14.19 9.01 7.74
C TYR A 148 13.19 7.89 8.11
N GLN A 149 11.99 8.24 8.56
CA GLN A 149 10.95 7.25 8.89
C GLN A 149 10.52 6.45 7.66
N THR A 150 10.36 7.12 6.53
CA THR A 150 9.98 6.47 5.28
C THR A 150 11.06 5.52 4.79
N MET A 151 12.33 5.93 4.84
CA MET A 151 13.47 5.08 4.49
C MET A 151 13.52 3.82 5.35
N LYS A 152 13.35 3.97 6.67
CA LYS A 152 13.32 2.86 7.61
C LYS A 152 12.17 1.88 7.35
N GLU A 153 10.99 2.40 7.01
CA GLU A 153 9.84 1.55 6.64
C GLU A 153 10.07 0.87 5.27
N TYR A 154 10.70 1.55 4.31
CA TYR A 154 11.05 0.96 3.01
C TYR A 154 12.06 -0.17 3.17
N ASP A 155 13.09 0.00 4.00
CA ASP A 155 14.06 -1.05 4.32
C ASP A 155 13.42 -2.23 5.07
N ARG A 156 12.39 -1.97 5.85
CA ARG A 156 11.60 -3.02 6.47
C ARG A 156 10.80 -3.81 5.46
N PHE A 157 10.26 -3.15 4.42
CA PHE A 157 9.54 -3.83 3.34
C PHE A 157 10.49 -4.63 2.44
N GLU A 158 11.63 -4.05 2.09
CA GLU A 158 12.67 -4.70 1.29
C GLU A 158 14.01 -4.02 1.58
N LYS A 159 14.96 -4.77 2.09
CA LYS A 159 16.27 -4.25 2.47
C LYS A 159 17.01 -3.64 1.26
N GLY A 160 17.45 -2.40 1.41
CA GLY A 160 18.13 -1.66 0.35
C GLY A 160 17.23 -1.16 -0.77
N ALA A 161 15.92 -1.09 -0.54
CA ALA A 161 14.94 -0.66 -1.55
C ALA A 161 15.03 0.82 -1.91
N ALA A 162 15.53 1.67 -1.02
CA ALA A 162 15.67 3.09 -1.24
C ALA A 162 17.10 3.56 -0.96
N ASN A 163 17.64 4.39 -1.86
CA ASN A 163 18.92 5.07 -1.66
C ASN A 163 18.64 6.51 -1.26
N SER A 164 19.11 6.94 -0.09
CA SER A 164 19.11 8.35 0.27
C SER A 164 20.31 9.03 -0.37
N ASN A 165 20.08 9.98 -1.26
CA ASN A 165 21.12 10.94 -1.63
C ASN A 165 21.19 12.03 -0.55
N SER A 166 22.01 11.81 0.47
CA SER A 166 22.28 12.81 1.51
C SER A 166 23.30 13.86 1.12
N SER A 167 23.76 13.89 -0.12
CA SER A 167 24.69 14.91 -0.62
C SER A 167 24.06 15.71 -1.76
N ILE A 168 23.27 16.72 -1.41
CA ILE A 168 23.25 17.95 -2.19
C ILE A 168 24.42 18.79 -1.64
N ASN A 169 25.61 18.55 -2.10
CA ASN A 169 26.65 19.53 -2.06
C ASN A 169 26.33 20.54 -3.15
N GLY A 170 25.92 21.75 -2.74
CA GLY A 170 25.67 22.89 -3.59
C GLY A 170 26.90 23.34 -4.37
#